data_1d50fbeecfb60b8bfbb5f693b2c3f173
#
_entry.id   1d50fbeecfb60b8bfbb5f693b2c3f173
#
_cell.length_a   1.000
_cell.length_b   1.000
_cell.length_c   1.000
_cell.angle_alpha   90.00
_cell.angle_beta   90.00
_cell.angle_gamma   90.00
#
_symmetry.space_group_name_H-M   'P 1'
#
loop_
_entity.id
_entity.type
_entity.pdbx_description
1 polymer ?
#
loop_
_entity_poly.entity_id
_entity_poly.type
_entity_poly.pdbx_seq_one_letter_code
_entity_poly.pdbx_strand_id
1 'polypeptide(L)'
;MRVKKQQPSRIIQLLIFSVMASLAISTSSKADTYKASLKEALELDKDGFYEEAIEYWEKLRVDTPSNIKLFAGLKISGTNTKLGNLHRAVEVSQNLTESHPQQYEAWFSFANNSGAIKKYPQAISAFKKTIELQPEEGLGKVGLAFAYFGDEKPDLAIKALKDAMKNFKANKNISWYRDCRLAIRQIKDFARFPPKYAELWLKNNLKRVQETFENSVLNFSNIIKSD
;
A
#
# COMPACT_ATOMS: atom_id res chain seq x y z
N MET A 1 10.97 60.55 17.53
CA MET A 1 9.60 60.10 17.81
C MET A 1 9.62 58.61 18.18
N ARG A 2 9.38 58.25 19.44
CA ARG A 2 9.27 56.85 19.89
C ARG A 2 7.80 56.41 19.79
N VAL A 3 7.52 55.51 18.89
CA VAL A 3 6.20 54.89 18.78
C VAL A 3 6.03 53.91 19.97
N LYS A 4 5.12 54.23 20.88
CA LYS A 4 4.71 53.33 21.98
C LYS A 4 3.94 52.15 21.38
N LYS A 5 4.51 50.95 21.45
CA LYS A 5 3.77 49.68 21.18
C LYS A 5 2.66 49.54 22.25
N GLN A 6 1.42 49.71 21.83
CA GLN A 6 0.26 49.45 22.68
C GLN A 6 0.16 47.96 22.92
N GLN A 7 0.23 47.53 24.18
CA GLN A 7 -0.01 46.12 24.54
C GLN A 7 -1.51 45.80 24.41
N PRO A 8 -1.89 44.64 23.89
CA PRO A 8 -3.29 44.23 23.79
C PRO A 8 -3.90 44.15 25.18
N SER A 9 -5.19 44.55 25.30
CA SER A 9 -5.90 44.57 26.56
C SER A 9 -5.98 43.15 27.18
N ARG A 10 -6.01 43.07 28.51
CA ARG A 10 -6.12 41.78 29.24
C ARG A 10 -7.30 40.91 28.78
N ILE A 11 -8.37 41.54 28.30
CA ILE A 11 -9.55 40.85 27.77
C ILE A 11 -9.22 40.13 26.45
N ILE A 12 -8.43 40.74 25.55
CA ILE A 12 -7.99 40.11 24.29
C ILE A 12 -7.04 38.93 24.58
N GLN A 13 -6.15 39.07 25.56
CA GLN A 13 -5.27 37.99 25.99
C GLN A 13 -6.04 36.78 26.58
N LEU A 14 -7.07 37.04 27.39
CA LEU A 14 -7.92 36.00 27.96
C LEU A 14 -8.78 35.28 26.88
N LEU A 15 -9.28 36.02 25.89
CA LEU A 15 -10.02 35.43 24.76
C LEU A 15 -9.10 34.56 23.87
N ILE A 16 -7.89 34.99 23.59
CA ILE A 16 -6.91 34.19 22.81
C ILE A 16 -6.53 32.94 23.59
N PHE A 17 -6.33 33.03 24.91
CA PHE A 17 -6.01 31.84 25.76
C PHE A 17 -7.18 30.85 25.81
N SER A 18 -8.41 31.32 25.90
CA SER A 18 -9.62 30.49 25.92
C SER A 18 -9.85 29.76 24.59
N VAL A 19 -9.63 30.42 23.46
CA VAL A 19 -9.73 29.81 22.12
C VAL A 19 -8.60 28.81 21.90
N MET A 20 -7.38 29.11 22.33
CA MET A 20 -6.24 28.18 22.22
C MET A 20 -6.42 26.95 23.13
N ALA A 21 -6.96 27.12 24.34
CA ALA A 21 -7.27 26.00 25.24
C ALA A 21 -8.38 25.11 24.70
N SER A 22 -9.44 25.68 24.12
CA SER A 22 -10.52 24.90 23.51
C SER A 22 -10.10 24.16 22.24
N LEU A 23 -9.20 24.75 21.42
CA LEU A 23 -8.59 24.03 20.29
C LEU A 23 -7.69 22.89 20.75
N ALA A 24 -6.86 23.08 21.77
CA ALA A 24 -5.98 22.04 22.31
C ALA A 24 -6.75 20.87 22.90
N ILE A 25 -7.85 21.12 23.60
CA ILE A 25 -8.72 20.06 24.14
C ILE A 25 -9.41 19.29 23.01
N SER A 26 -9.88 19.97 21.96
CA SER A 26 -10.55 19.30 20.83
C SER A 26 -9.59 18.46 19.99
N THR A 27 -8.35 18.87 19.83
CA THR A 27 -7.33 18.09 19.10
C THR A 27 -6.88 16.87 19.88
N SER A 28 -6.70 16.96 21.19
CA SER A 28 -6.38 15.83 22.05
C SER A 28 -7.49 14.77 22.02
N SER A 29 -8.75 15.16 22.15
CA SER A 29 -9.91 14.26 22.07
C SER A 29 -10.01 13.54 20.71
N LYS A 30 -9.78 14.24 19.60
CA LYS A 30 -9.77 13.63 18.25
C LYS A 30 -8.62 12.63 18.06
N ALA A 31 -7.42 12.96 18.55
CA ALA A 31 -6.27 12.07 18.50
C ALA A 31 -6.51 10.76 19.28
N ASP A 32 -7.11 10.84 20.44
CA ASP A 32 -7.42 9.66 21.26
C ASP A 32 -8.50 8.79 20.61
N THR A 33 -9.49 9.41 19.96
CA THR A 33 -10.58 8.70 19.26
C THR A 33 -10.06 7.90 18.08
N TYR A 34 -9.20 8.48 17.21
CA TYR A 34 -8.70 7.70 16.07
C TYR A 34 -7.71 6.60 16.48
N LYS A 35 -6.94 6.79 17.57
CA LYS A 35 -6.05 5.76 18.10
C LYS A 35 -6.84 4.55 18.62
N ALA A 36 -7.95 4.77 19.28
CA ALA A 36 -8.85 3.69 19.72
C ALA A 36 -9.43 2.92 18.53
N SER A 37 -9.92 3.64 17.50
CA SER A 37 -10.44 3.02 16.26
C SER A 37 -9.35 2.27 15.51
N LEU A 38 -8.12 2.77 15.50
CA LEU A 38 -6.98 2.11 14.86
C LEU A 38 -6.63 0.79 15.55
N LYS A 39 -6.63 0.78 16.88
CA LYS A 39 -6.36 -0.43 17.66
C LYS A 39 -7.42 -1.50 17.38
N GLU A 40 -8.69 -1.13 17.43
CA GLU A 40 -9.81 -2.03 17.16
C GLU A 40 -9.74 -2.60 15.72
N ALA A 41 -9.51 -1.74 14.72
CA ALA A 41 -9.36 -2.17 13.34
C ALA A 41 -8.21 -3.19 13.14
N LEU A 42 -7.08 -2.99 13.84
CA LEU A 42 -5.94 -3.90 13.78
C LEU A 42 -6.24 -5.25 14.45
N GLU A 43 -6.94 -5.25 15.58
CA GLU A 43 -7.34 -6.47 16.28
C GLU A 43 -8.34 -7.28 15.44
N LEU A 44 -9.38 -6.65 14.91
CA LEU A 44 -10.35 -7.30 14.02
C LEU A 44 -9.71 -7.87 12.75
N ASP A 45 -8.80 -7.12 12.09
CA ASP A 45 -8.08 -7.60 10.88
C ASP A 45 -7.18 -8.81 11.21
N LYS A 46 -6.55 -8.80 12.39
CA LYS A 46 -5.71 -9.89 12.87
C LYS A 46 -6.54 -11.16 13.18
N ASP A 47 -7.70 -10.98 13.77
CA ASP A 47 -8.57 -12.09 14.19
C ASP A 47 -9.45 -12.61 13.04
N GLY A 48 -9.40 -11.95 11.87
CA GLY A 48 -10.10 -12.37 10.65
C GLY A 48 -11.53 -11.85 10.53
N PHE A 49 -11.96 -10.93 11.39
CA PHE A 49 -13.25 -10.24 11.31
C PHE A 49 -13.17 -9.09 10.29
N TYR A 50 -13.06 -9.49 9.01
CA TYR A 50 -12.69 -8.57 7.92
C TYR A 50 -13.77 -7.54 7.60
N GLU A 51 -15.03 -7.91 7.63
CA GLU A 51 -16.15 -7.00 7.37
C GLU A 51 -16.23 -5.91 8.44
N GLU A 52 -16.13 -6.30 9.72
CA GLU A 52 -16.11 -5.37 10.85
C GLU A 52 -14.86 -4.48 10.83
N ALA A 53 -13.70 -5.04 10.47
CA ALA A 53 -12.47 -4.26 10.34
C ALA A 53 -12.60 -3.15 9.30
N ILE A 54 -13.28 -3.40 8.17
CA ILE A 54 -13.50 -2.40 7.12
C ILE A 54 -14.26 -1.19 7.66
N GLU A 55 -15.27 -1.39 8.54
CA GLU A 55 -16.03 -0.28 9.13
C GLU A 55 -15.12 0.67 9.92
N TYR A 56 -14.19 0.12 10.70
CA TYR A 56 -13.23 0.92 11.46
C TYR A 56 -12.19 1.58 10.56
N TRP A 57 -11.71 0.89 9.51
CA TRP A 57 -10.80 1.47 8.52
C TRP A 57 -11.46 2.62 7.75
N GLU A 58 -12.75 2.53 7.38
CA GLU A 58 -13.46 3.63 6.72
C GLU A 58 -13.60 4.86 7.64
N LYS A 59 -13.84 4.68 8.95
CA LYS A 59 -13.82 5.78 9.92
C LYS A 59 -12.46 6.47 9.96
N LEU A 60 -11.36 5.72 9.82
CA LEU A 60 -10.00 6.25 9.82
C LEU A 60 -9.61 6.99 8.52
N ARG A 61 -10.42 6.93 7.47
CA ARG A 61 -10.22 7.73 6.25
C ARG A 61 -10.77 9.15 6.37
N VAL A 62 -11.50 9.45 7.44
CA VAL A 62 -12.12 10.76 7.68
C VAL A 62 -11.42 11.43 8.85
N ASP A 63 -11.09 12.72 8.71
CA ASP A 63 -10.54 13.58 9.79
C ASP A 63 -9.31 13.05 10.54
N THR A 64 -8.50 12.19 9.90
CA THR A 64 -7.22 11.72 10.43
C THR A 64 -6.03 12.28 9.63
N PRO A 65 -4.79 12.16 10.13
CA PRO A 65 -3.59 12.50 9.36
C PRO A 65 -3.48 11.72 8.03
N SER A 66 -2.82 12.32 7.04
CA SER A 66 -2.73 11.79 5.67
C SER A 66 -2.12 10.38 5.62
N ASN A 67 -1.09 10.11 6.43
CA ASN A 67 -0.48 8.80 6.57
C ASN A 67 -1.45 7.75 7.12
N ILE A 68 -2.32 8.11 8.07
CA ILE A 68 -3.36 7.22 8.60
C ILE A 68 -4.44 6.95 7.55
N LYS A 69 -4.84 7.97 6.78
CA LYS A 69 -5.79 7.81 5.65
C LYS A 69 -5.25 6.84 4.59
N LEU A 70 -3.98 7.01 4.22
CA LEU A 70 -3.30 6.11 3.30
C LEU A 70 -3.29 4.68 3.84
N PHE A 71 -2.84 4.50 5.09
CA PHE A 71 -2.78 3.19 5.72
C PHE A 71 -4.15 2.50 5.79
N ALA A 72 -5.18 3.23 6.25
CA ALA A 72 -6.54 2.71 6.30
C ALA A 72 -7.05 2.30 4.90
N GLY A 73 -6.81 3.12 3.88
CA GLY A 73 -7.19 2.80 2.51
C GLY A 73 -6.46 1.56 1.97
N LEU A 74 -5.16 1.39 2.27
CA LEU A 74 -4.40 0.20 1.91
C LEU A 74 -4.96 -1.05 2.61
N LYS A 75 -5.33 -0.92 3.88
CA LYS A 75 -5.98 -2.00 4.65
C LYS A 75 -7.34 -2.38 4.07
N ILE A 76 -8.19 -1.41 3.74
CA ILE A 76 -9.49 -1.66 3.07
C ILE A 76 -9.28 -2.39 1.75
N SER A 77 -8.31 -1.95 0.94
CA SER A 77 -7.98 -2.59 -0.33
C SER A 77 -7.53 -4.04 -0.14
N GLY A 78 -6.58 -4.30 0.78
CA GLY A 78 -6.09 -5.64 1.09
C GLY A 78 -7.18 -6.56 1.66
N THR A 79 -8.00 -6.04 2.57
CA THR A 79 -9.12 -6.79 3.18
C THR A 79 -10.16 -7.17 2.13
N ASN A 80 -10.52 -6.26 1.20
CA ASN A 80 -11.40 -6.60 0.08
C ASN A 80 -10.80 -7.69 -0.82
N THR A 81 -9.47 -7.71 -0.99
CA THR A 81 -8.80 -8.79 -1.73
C THR A 81 -8.94 -10.14 -1.02
N LYS A 82 -8.79 -10.17 0.31
CA LYS A 82 -8.98 -11.38 1.14
C LYS A 82 -10.42 -11.91 1.06
N LEU A 83 -11.40 -11.01 1.07
CA LEU A 83 -12.83 -11.32 0.92
C LEU A 83 -13.24 -11.73 -0.51
N GLY A 84 -12.35 -11.61 -1.49
CA GLY A 84 -12.64 -11.88 -2.90
C GLY A 84 -13.36 -10.74 -3.62
N ASN A 85 -13.56 -9.58 -2.99
CA ASN A 85 -14.18 -8.38 -3.54
C ASN A 85 -13.19 -7.60 -4.42
N LEU A 86 -12.61 -8.29 -5.43
CA LEU A 86 -11.45 -7.79 -6.19
C LEU A 86 -11.72 -6.47 -6.92
N HIS A 87 -12.93 -6.26 -7.43
CA HIS A 87 -13.29 -4.99 -8.10
C HIS A 87 -13.28 -3.82 -7.12
N ARG A 88 -13.78 -4.02 -5.90
CA ARG A 88 -13.72 -3.00 -4.85
C ARG A 88 -12.28 -2.73 -4.41
N ALA A 89 -11.44 -3.76 -4.30
CA ALA A 89 -10.02 -3.60 -4.02
C ALA A 89 -9.31 -2.72 -5.06
N VAL A 90 -9.60 -2.93 -6.35
CA VAL A 90 -9.07 -2.09 -7.44
C VAL A 90 -9.55 -0.65 -7.32
N GLU A 91 -10.85 -0.43 -7.12
CA GLU A 91 -11.42 0.92 -6.99
C GLU A 91 -10.77 1.68 -5.83
N VAL A 92 -10.70 1.08 -4.64
CA VAL A 92 -10.09 1.69 -3.47
C VAL A 92 -8.62 2.02 -3.71
N SER A 93 -7.84 1.09 -4.26
CA SER A 93 -6.41 1.30 -4.52
C SER A 93 -6.16 2.32 -5.64
N GLN A 94 -7.04 2.42 -6.64
CA GLN A 94 -6.98 3.48 -7.65
C GLN A 94 -7.16 4.86 -7.01
N ASN A 95 -8.19 5.05 -6.18
CA ASN A 95 -8.42 6.31 -5.46
C ASN A 95 -7.23 6.69 -4.57
N LEU A 96 -6.49 5.70 -4.05
CA LEU A 96 -5.26 5.96 -3.31
C LEU A 96 -4.15 6.52 -4.21
N THR A 97 -4.01 6.05 -5.45
CA THR A 97 -3.01 6.61 -6.37
C THR A 97 -3.30 8.05 -6.76
N GLU A 98 -4.57 8.44 -6.81
CA GLU A 98 -5.02 9.80 -7.10
C GLU A 98 -4.77 10.74 -5.91
N SER A 99 -5.08 10.28 -4.69
CA SER A 99 -4.91 11.07 -3.47
C SER A 99 -3.47 11.09 -2.94
N HIS A 100 -2.67 10.07 -3.25
CA HIS A 100 -1.30 9.88 -2.78
C HIS A 100 -0.35 9.49 -3.95
N PRO A 101 -0.18 10.35 -4.97
CA PRO A 101 0.51 9.98 -6.23
C PRO A 101 2.01 9.73 -6.07
N GLN A 102 2.62 10.16 -4.97
CA GLN A 102 4.04 9.96 -4.67
C GLN A 102 4.30 8.80 -3.71
N GLN A 103 3.26 8.05 -3.30
CA GLN A 103 3.40 6.95 -2.37
C GLN A 103 3.52 5.61 -3.12
N TYR A 104 4.63 4.93 -2.89
CA TYR A 104 4.93 3.61 -3.46
C TYR A 104 3.82 2.59 -3.17
N GLU A 105 3.33 2.59 -1.92
CA GLU A 105 2.35 1.65 -1.42
C GLU A 105 1.00 1.76 -2.15
N ALA A 106 0.58 2.98 -2.49
CA ALA A 106 -0.64 3.21 -3.25
C ALA A 106 -0.57 2.58 -4.65
N TRP A 107 0.51 2.84 -5.37
CA TRP A 107 0.75 2.30 -6.71
C TRP A 107 0.95 0.78 -6.70
N PHE A 108 1.65 0.26 -5.70
CA PHE A 108 1.85 -1.18 -5.56
C PHE A 108 0.53 -1.92 -5.34
N SER A 109 -0.31 -1.44 -4.41
CA SER A 109 -1.63 -2.00 -4.15
C SER A 109 -2.50 -2.00 -5.42
N PHE A 110 -2.54 -0.86 -6.13
CA PHE A 110 -3.30 -0.75 -7.38
C PHE A 110 -2.78 -1.68 -8.49
N ALA A 111 -1.46 -1.79 -8.64
CA ALA A 111 -0.84 -2.68 -9.60
C ALA A 111 -1.19 -4.15 -9.35
N ASN A 112 -1.07 -4.58 -8.09
CA ASN A 112 -1.31 -5.97 -7.71
C ASN A 112 -2.79 -6.35 -7.84
N ASN A 113 -3.70 -5.46 -7.40
CA ASN A 113 -5.15 -5.68 -7.54
C ASN A 113 -5.59 -5.71 -9.02
N SER A 114 -5.02 -4.84 -9.86
CA SER A 114 -5.26 -4.86 -11.31
C SER A 114 -4.78 -6.18 -11.94
N GLY A 115 -3.65 -6.71 -11.50
CA GLY A 115 -3.16 -8.03 -11.90
C GLY A 115 -4.09 -9.16 -11.47
N ALA A 116 -4.63 -9.09 -10.25
CA ALA A 116 -5.55 -10.09 -9.70
C ALA A 116 -6.86 -10.21 -10.52
N ILE A 117 -7.33 -9.12 -11.12
CA ILE A 117 -8.49 -9.11 -12.04
C ILE A 117 -8.09 -9.23 -13.52
N LYS A 118 -6.85 -9.64 -13.80
CA LYS A 118 -6.30 -9.85 -15.14
C LYS A 118 -6.24 -8.59 -16.03
N LYS A 119 -6.31 -7.38 -15.46
CA LYS A 119 -6.05 -6.12 -16.17
C LYS A 119 -4.53 -5.86 -16.26
N TYR A 120 -3.83 -6.76 -16.97
CA TYR A 120 -2.37 -6.75 -17.02
C TYR A 120 -1.75 -5.47 -17.59
N PRO A 121 -2.26 -4.85 -18.66
CA PRO A 121 -1.72 -3.57 -19.15
C PRO A 121 -1.76 -2.47 -18.07
N GLN A 122 -2.83 -2.40 -17.27
CA GLN A 122 -2.98 -1.48 -16.17
C GLN A 122 -2.00 -1.80 -15.03
N ALA A 123 -1.89 -3.09 -14.67
CA ALA A 123 -0.93 -3.56 -13.68
C ALA A 123 0.51 -3.23 -14.08
N ILE A 124 0.89 -3.43 -15.35
CA ILE A 124 2.21 -3.09 -15.89
C ILE A 124 2.51 -1.59 -15.74
N SER A 125 1.56 -0.73 -16.10
CA SER A 125 1.72 0.72 -15.96
C SER A 125 1.94 1.11 -14.50
N ALA A 126 1.12 0.58 -13.59
CA ALA A 126 1.21 0.88 -12.17
C ALA A 126 2.49 0.32 -11.52
N PHE A 127 2.92 -0.92 -11.86
CA PHE A 127 4.21 -1.45 -11.39
C PHE A 127 5.41 -0.66 -11.91
N LYS A 128 5.37 -0.13 -13.12
CA LYS A 128 6.42 0.79 -13.58
C LYS A 128 6.49 2.02 -12.70
N LYS A 129 5.34 2.55 -12.28
CA LYS A 129 5.30 3.70 -11.34
C LYS A 129 5.87 3.34 -9.97
N THR A 130 5.61 2.14 -9.44
CA THR A 130 6.27 1.71 -8.19
C THR A 130 7.79 1.67 -8.32
N ILE A 131 8.32 1.20 -9.46
CA ILE A 131 9.76 1.11 -9.72
C ILE A 131 10.38 2.51 -9.88
N GLU A 132 9.66 3.48 -10.47
CA GLU A 132 10.10 4.88 -10.53
C GLU A 132 10.22 5.50 -9.12
N LEU A 133 9.25 5.21 -8.24
CA LEU A 133 9.22 5.74 -6.88
C LEU A 133 10.27 5.09 -5.96
N GLN A 134 10.48 3.78 -6.10
CA GLN A 134 11.47 3.02 -5.31
C GLN A 134 12.26 2.04 -6.19
N PRO A 135 13.28 2.51 -6.93
CA PRO A 135 14.02 1.70 -7.89
C PRO A 135 14.84 0.56 -7.26
N GLU A 136 15.20 0.69 -5.97
CA GLU A 136 15.95 -0.32 -5.22
C GLU A 136 15.06 -1.41 -4.61
N GLU A 137 13.72 -1.25 -4.68
CA GLU A 137 12.78 -2.26 -4.20
C GLU A 137 12.59 -3.36 -5.26
N GLY A 138 12.85 -4.61 -4.86
CA GLY A 138 12.77 -5.75 -5.78
C GLY A 138 11.34 -6.23 -6.04
N LEU A 139 10.44 -6.08 -5.07
CA LEU A 139 9.10 -6.68 -5.11
C LEU A 139 8.23 -6.07 -6.23
N GLY A 140 8.34 -4.75 -6.46
CA GLY A 140 7.67 -4.09 -7.58
C GLY A 140 8.10 -4.64 -8.94
N LYS A 141 9.40 -5.00 -9.09
CA LYS A 141 9.92 -5.63 -10.31
C LYS A 141 9.42 -7.07 -10.47
N VAL A 142 9.21 -7.80 -9.38
CA VAL A 142 8.59 -9.14 -9.42
C VAL A 142 7.13 -9.03 -9.84
N GLY A 143 6.36 -8.10 -9.28
CA GLY A 143 4.99 -7.84 -9.70
C GLY A 143 4.89 -7.46 -11.17
N LEU A 144 5.78 -6.58 -11.65
CA LEU A 144 5.90 -6.23 -13.07
C LEU A 144 6.16 -7.47 -13.94
N ALA A 145 7.03 -8.37 -13.50
CA ALA A 145 7.33 -9.59 -14.24
C ALA A 145 6.10 -10.49 -14.38
N PHE A 146 5.34 -10.66 -13.30
CA PHE A 146 4.12 -11.48 -13.34
C PHE A 146 3.03 -10.81 -14.16
N ALA A 147 2.91 -9.48 -14.14
CA ALA A 147 2.02 -8.76 -15.01
C ALA A 147 2.40 -8.91 -16.50
N TYR A 148 3.69 -8.84 -16.83
CA TYR A 148 4.15 -9.14 -18.19
C TYR A 148 3.88 -10.58 -18.63
N PHE A 149 4.07 -11.54 -17.72
CA PHE A 149 3.76 -12.94 -18.03
C PHE A 149 2.26 -13.14 -18.29
N GLY A 150 1.39 -12.51 -17.49
CA GLY A 150 -0.06 -12.53 -17.71
C GLY A 150 -0.50 -11.84 -19.01
N ASP A 151 0.28 -10.85 -19.46
CA ASP A 151 0.09 -10.11 -20.73
C ASP A 151 0.81 -10.81 -21.91
N GLU A 152 1.11 -12.10 -21.76
CA GLU A 152 1.74 -12.96 -22.80
C GLU A 152 3.11 -12.43 -23.30
N LYS A 153 3.89 -11.77 -22.44
CA LYS A 153 5.21 -11.21 -22.71
C LYS A 153 6.31 -11.88 -21.86
N PRO A 154 6.55 -13.19 -22.05
CA PRO A 154 7.46 -13.96 -21.20
C PRO A 154 8.89 -13.45 -21.17
N ASP A 155 9.41 -12.93 -22.30
CA ASP A 155 10.77 -12.39 -22.35
C ASP A 155 10.93 -11.13 -21.48
N LEU A 156 9.91 -10.25 -21.48
CA LEU A 156 9.89 -9.08 -20.61
C LEU A 156 9.74 -9.48 -19.14
N ALA A 157 8.95 -10.52 -18.84
CA ALA A 157 8.84 -11.08 -17.51
C ALA A 157 10.19 -11.60 -17.00
N ILE A 158 10.91 -12.38 -17.80
CA ILE A 158 12.24 -12.90 -17.47
C ILE A 158 13.23 -11.75 -17.23
N LYS A 159 13.20 -10.70 -18.07
CA LYS A 159 14.03 -9.52 -17.89
C LYS A 159 13.76 -8.83 -16.56
N ALA A 160 12.51 -8.58 -16.24
CA ALA A 160 12.10 -7.93 -14.97
C ALA A 160 12.50 -8.77 -13.76
N LEU A 161 12.37 -10.10 -13.80
CA LEU A 161 12.85 -11.00 -12.72
C LEU A 161 14.38 -10.94 -12.55
N LYS A 162 15.15 -10.87 -13.64
CA LYS A 162 16.62 -10.69 -13.56
C LYS A 162 16.98 -9.36 -12.90
N ASP A 163 16.22 -8.30 -13.18
CA ASP A 163 16.45 -6.99 -12.55
C ASP A 163 16.05 -6.99 -11.07
N ALA A 164 14.94 -7.67 -10.69
CA ALA A 164 14.58 -7.90 -9.31
C ALA A 164 15.67 -8.66 -8.53
N MET A 165 16.25 -9.69 -9.15
CA MET A 165 17.35 -10.46 -8.55
C MET A 165 18.56 -9.60 -8.17
N LYS A 166 18.89 -8.56 -8.95
CA LYS A 166 19.98 -7.62 -8.63
C LYS A 166 19.69 -6.92 -7.31
N ASN A 167 18.48 -6.38 -7.15
CA ASN A 167 18.04 -5.71 -5.92
C ASN A 167 18.06 -6.67 -4.73
N PHE A 168 17.47 -7.86 -4.86
CA PHE A 168 17.45 -8.85 -3.78
C PHE A 168 18.85 -9.33 -3.38
N LYS A 169 19.77 -9.44 -4.33
CA LYS A 169 21.17 -9.75 -4.03
C LYS A 169 21.83 -8.62 -3.24
N ALA A 170 21.64 -7.36 -3.65
CA ALA A 170 22.17 -6.18 -2.97
C ALA A 170 21.62 -6.09 -1.53
N ASN A 171 20.34 -6.33 -1.35
CA ASN A 171 19.63 -6.26 -0.06
C ASN A 171 19.74 -7.56 0.76
N LYS A 172 20.55 -8.54 0.32
CA LYS A 172 20.75 -9.84 0.97
C LYS A 172 19.46 -10.64 1.19
N ASN A 173 18.42 -10.39 0.39
CA ASN A 173 17.17 -11.16 0.42
C ASN A 173 17.31 -12.43 -0.41
N ILE A 174 17.93 -13.45 0.18
CA ILE A 174 18.24 -14.72 -0.50
C ILE A 174 16.97 -15.48 -0.88
N SER A 175 15.90 -15.35 -0.09
CA SER A 175 14.63 -16.04 -0.40
C SER A 175 14.08 -15.56 -1.74
N TRP A 176 13.80 -14.26 -1.89
CA TRP A 176 13.28 -13.71 -3.14
C TRP A 176 14.25 -13.84 -4.31
N TYR A 177 15.55 -13.78 -4.06
CA TYR A 177 16.55 -14.08 -5.10
C TYR A 177 16.39 -15.48 -5.69
N ARG A 178 16.23 -16.51 -4.84
CA ARG A 178 16.01 -17.90 -5.25
C ARG A 178 14.67 -18.08 -5.94
N ASP A 179 13.62 -17.43 -5.45
CA ASP A 179 12.29 -17.50 -6.01
C ASP A 179 12.23 -16.90 -7.42
N CYS A 180 12.91 -15.79 -7.67
CA CYS A 180 13.04 -15.21 -9.00
C CYS A 180 13.76 -16.18 -9.97
N ARG A 181 14.82 -16.89 -9.51
CA ARG A 181 15.49 -17.91 -10.34
C ARG A 181 14.56 -19.06 -10.69
N LEU A 182 13.75 -19.50 -9.73
CA LEU A 182 12.77 -20.56 -9.94
C LEU A 182 11.69 -20.10 -10.92
N ALA A 183 11.14 -18.90 -10.75
CA ALA A 183 10.15 -18.33 -11.63
C ALA A 183 10.64 -18.21 -13.08
N ILE A 184 11.89 -17.77 -13.30
CA ILE A 184 12.51 -17.70 -14.64
C ILE A 184 12.52 -19.10 -15.29
N ARG A 185 12.88 -20.14 -14.54
CA ARG A 185 12.89 -21.53 -15.07
C ARG A 185 11.46 -21.95 -15.44
N GLN A 186 10.51 -21.74 -14.54
CA GLN A 186 9.10 -22.10 -14.75
C GLN A 186 8.51 -21.40 -15.97
N ILE A 187 8.74 -20.07 -16.12
CA ILE A 187 8.24 -19.33 -17.29
C ILE A 187 8.77 -19.93 -18.61
N LYS A 188 10.02 -20.37 -18.66
CA LYS A 188 10.60 -21.00 -19.86
C LYS A 188 10.00 -22.37 -20.17
N ASP A 189 9.54 -23.07 -19.13
CA ASP A 189 9.02 -24.43 -19.28
C ASP A 189 7.50 -24.45 -19.54
N PHE A 190 6.76 -23.35 -19.32
CA PHE A 190 5.28 -23.35 -19.45
C PHE A 190 4.76 -23.67 -20.85
N ALA A 191 5.55 -23.45 -21.92
CA ALA A 191 5.17 -23.90 -23.26
C ALA A 191 4.93 -25.43 -23.36
N ARG A 192 5.42 -26.20 -22.38
CA ARG A 192 5.31 -27.66 -22.32
C ARG A 192 4.09 -28.15 -21.51
N PHE A 193 3.37 -27.24 -20.85
CA PHE A 193 2.27 -27.57 -19.94
C PHE A 193 0.94 -27.00 -20.45
N PRO A 194 -0.19 -27.57 -20.05
CA PRO A 194 -1.49 -27.00 -20.35
C PRO A 194 -1.63 -25.55 -19.82
N PRO A 195 -2.28 -24.64 -20.57
CA PRO A 195 -2.42 -23.22 -20.19
C PRO A 195 -2.96 -22.97 -18.78
N LYS A 196 -3.87 -23.86 -18.32
CA LYS A 196 -4.43 -23.78 -16.96
C LYS A 196 -3.37 -23.84 -15.85
N TYR A 197 -2.27 -24.54 -16.07
CA TYR A 197 -1.15 -24.58 -15.11
C TYR A 197 -0.46 -23.22 -14.98
N ALA A 198 -0.21 -22.56 -16.11
CA ALA A 198 0.39 -21.24 -16.12
C ALA A 198 -0.52 -20.21 -15.45
N GLU A 199 -1.83 -20.29 -15.66
CA GLU A 199 -2.81 -19.39 -15.02
C GLU A 199 -2.84 -19.58 -13.50
N LEU A 200 -2.91 -20.81 -13.02
CA LEU A 200 -2.91 -21.11 -11.57
C LEU A 200 -1.60 -20.69 -10.92
N TRP A 201 -0.48 -20.97 -11.57
CA TRP A 201 0.83 -20.54 -11.11
C TRP A 201 0.91 -19.01 -11.00
N LEU A 202 0.45 -18.28 -12.02
CA LEU A 202 0.43 -16.82 -12.02
C LEU A 202 -0.41 -16.27 -10.88
N LYS A 203 -1.64 -16.80 -10.70
CA LYS A 203 -2.52 -16.42 -9.60
C LYS A 203 -1.85 -16.58 -8.24
N ASN A 204 -1.20 -17.73 -8.01
CA ASN A 204 -0.53 -18.02 -6.74
C ASN A 204 0.68 -17.09 -6.51
N ASN A 205 1.42 -16.77 -7.56
CA ASN A 205 2.57 -15.88 -7.42
C ASN A 205 2.15 -14.41 -7.21
N LEU A 206 1.10 -13.92 -7.86
CA LEU A 206 0.54 -12.60 -7.57
C LEU A 206 0.01 -12.51 -6.14
N LYS A 207 -0.68 -13.56 -5.65
CA LYS A 207 -1.11 -13.63 -4.26
C LYS A 207 0.09 -13.56 -3.31
N ARG A 208 1.15 -14.29 -3.57
CA ARG A 208 2.38 -14.27 -2.75
C ARG A 208 3.06 -12.90 -2.74
N VAL A 209 3.08 -12.21 -3.87
CA VAL A 209 3.57 -10.82 -3.96
C VAL A 209 2.75 -9.90 -3.05
N GLN A 210 1.42 -10.03 -3.07
CA GLN A 210 0.52 -9.28 -2.20
C GLN A 210 0.77 -9.57 -0.71
N GLU A 211 0.84 -10.83 -0.33
CA GLU A 211 1.10 -11.26 1.05
C GLU A 211 2.45 -10.73 1.57
N THR A 212 3.48 -10.76 0.72
CA THR A 212 4.80 -10.20 1.07
C THR A 212 4.71 -8.70 1.27
N PHE A 213 4.01 -7.99 0.40
CA PHE A 213 3.77 -6.56 0.53
C PHE A 213 3.05 -6.24 1.84
N GLU A 214 1.95 -6.91 2.14
CA GLU A 214 1.19 -6.70 3.37
C GLU A 214 2.03 -6.95 4.62
N ASN A 215 2.82 -8.00 4.64
CA ASN A 215 3.60 -8.39 5.81
C ASN A 215 4.88 -7.57 6.03
N SER A 216 5.51 -7.09 4.96
CA SER A 216 6.82 -6.43 5.04
C SER A 216 6.78 -4.93 4.82
N VAL A 217 5.88 -4.44 3.97
CA VAL A 217 5.80 -3.03 3.58
C VAL A 217 4.69 -2.29 4.31
N LEU A 218 3.55 -2.94 4.55
CA LEU A 218 2.44 -2.38 5.33
C LEU A 218 2.62 -2.52 6.85
N ASN A 219 3.85 -2.66 7.32
CA ASN A 219 4.08 -2.61 8.75
C ASN A 219 3.79 -1.19 9.25
N PHE A 220 2.80 -1.06 10.14
CA PHE A 220 2.33 0.20 10.72
C PHE A 220 3.46 1.10 11.25
N SER A 221 4.53 0.49 11.78
CA SER A 221 5.71 1.22 12.26
C SER A 221 6.46 1.99 11.16
N ASN A 222 6.35 1.58 9.90
CA ASN A 222 7.03 2.25 8.78
C ASN A 222 6.23 3.47 8.29
N ILE A 223 4.90 3.41 8.38
CA ILE A 223 4.01 4.48 7.90
C ILE A 223 3.92 5.63 8.93
N ILE A 224 4.01 5.32 10.23
CA ILE A 224 3.99 6.35 11.29
C ILE A 224 5.33 7.09 11.41
N LYS A 225 6.46 6.49 11.00
CA LYS A 225 7.78 7.12 11.09
C LYS A 225 8.08 8.12 9.97
N SER A 226 7.20 8.28 9.01
CA SER A 226 7.36 9.20 7.87
C SER A 226 6.82 10.62 8.13
N ASP A 227 6.46 10.96 9.35
CA ASP A 227 6.20 12.30 9.86
C ASP A 227 7.41 12.75 10.77
#